data_0b9debc65a1e650d52823db7a44adb7c
#
_entry.id   0b9debc65a1e650d52823db7a44adb7c
#
_cell.length_a   1.000
_cell.length_b   1.000
_cell.length_c   1.000
_cell.angle_alpha   90.00
_cell.angle_beta   90.00
_cell.angle_gamma   90.00
#
_symmetry.space_group_name_H-M   'P 1'
#
loop_
_entity.id
_entity.type
_entity.pdbx_description
1 polymer ?
#
loop_
_entity_poly.entity_id
_entity_poly.type
_entity_poly.pdbx_seq_one_letter_code
_entity_poly.pdbx_strand_id
1 'polypeptide(L)'
;MSFENLKTNRTDVSKLVSAVQEATGATTQKKSYEDERFWKPTVDESGNGYAIIRFLPAGEGQELPWVRYFDHFFKGPTGQWYVEKSLTSIGQKDPLGELNSRLWNSGIEEDKETARKQKRRLHHVANILIVSDPANPSNNGKVFLYDFGKKIMDKVMDVMQPQFPGEEPVNPFDFWSGADFELKITNVAGYRNYDKSSFKPVSALYDADETKLEATYNSMFDVAEFVDPTNYKTYDELKQRLSVV
;
A
#
# COMPACT_ATOMS: atom_id res chain seq x y z
N MET A 1 9.58 53.69 5.18
CA MET A 1 8.26 53.74 4.50
C MET A 1 7.60 55.03 4.88
N SER A 2 7.19 55.87 3.92
CA SER A 2 6.51 57.14 4.23
C SER A 2 5.04 56.88 4.53
N PHE A 3 4.42 57.75 5.34
CA PHE A 3 3.00 57.66 5.70
C PHE A 3 2.04 57.71 4.50
N GLU A 4 2.49 58.29 3.39
CA GLU A 4 1.72 58.31 2.12
C GLU A 4 1.67 56.94 1.44
N ASN A 5 2.71 56.10 1.59
CA ASN A 5 2.70 54.72 1.08
C ASN A 5 1.77 53.79 1.85
N LEU A 6 1.41 54.11 3.10
CA LEU A 6 0.41 53.41 3.87
C LEU A 6 -1.03 53.63 3.39
N LYS A 7 -1.30 54.80 2.76
CA LYS A 7 -2.62 55.12 2.21
C LYS A 7 -2.89 54.41 0.89
N THR A 8 -1.86 54.14 0.11
CA THR A 8 -1.94 53.49 -1.22
C THR A 8 -1.78 51.97 -1.16
N ASN A 9 -1.03 51.46 -0.17
CA ASN A 9 -0.84 50.00 0.04
C ASN A 9 -1.58 49.54 1.30
N ARG A 10 -2.90 49.60 1.28
CA ARG A 10 -3.69 48.91 2.31
C ARG A 10 -3.47 47.40 2.17
N THR A 11 -2.89 46.81 3.20
CA THR A 11 -2.71 45.35 3.25
C THR A 11 -4.07 44.69 3.10
N ASP A 12 -4.21 43.84 2.09
CA ASP A 12 -5.44 43.10 1.86
C ASP A 12 -5.72 42.21 3.08
N VAL A 13 -6.93 42.38 3.64
CA VAL A 13 -7.38 41.62 4.82
C VAL A 13 -7.28 40.11 4.58
N SER A 14 -7.49 39.67 3.34
CA SER A 14 -7.30 38.25 2.97
C SER A 14 -5.87 37.75 3.19
N LYS A 15 -4.85 38.59 2.90
CA LYS A 15 -3.44 38.25 3.16
C LYS A 15 -3.11 38.21 4.65
N LEU A 16 -3.71 39.12 5.44
CA LEU A 16 -3.55 39.09 6.90
C LEU A 16 -4.23 37.87 7.53
N VAL A 17 -5.41 37.51 7.06
CA VAL A 17 -6.12 36.30 7.50
C VAL A 17 -5.31 35.05 7.13
N SER A 18 -4.77 34.95 5.92
CA SER A 18 -3.93 33.83 5.50
C SER A 18 -2.65 33.73 6.35
N ALA A 19 -1.98 34.85 6.63
CA ALA A 19 -0.80 34.88 7.47
C ALA A 19 -1.09 34.49 8.95
N VAL A 20 -2.24 34.89 9.48
CA VAL A 20 -2.70 34.48 10.82
C VAL A 20 -3.06 32.99 10.82
N GLN A 21 -3.70 32.47 9.77
CA GLN A 21 -4.00 31.05 9.63
C GLN A 21 -2.74 30.21 9.53
N GLU A 22 -1.71 30.67 8.80
CA GLU A 22 -0.41 30.01 8.74
C GLU A 22 0.32 30.05 10.10
N ALA A 23 0.29 31.18 10.79
CA ALA A 23 0.96 31.38 12.08
C ALA A 23 0.27 30.64 13.24
N THR A 24 -1.07 30.46 13.18
CA THR A 24 -1.84 29.78 14.24
C THR A 24 -2.02 28.28 13.98
N GLY A 25 -1.54 27.75 12.87
CA GLY A 25 -1.76 26.34 12.50
C GLY A 25 -3.24 25.98 12.28
N ALA A 26 -4.11 26.98 12.12
CA ALA A 26 -5.56 26.77 12.00
C ALA A 26 -6.00 26.30 10.59
N THR A 27 -5.12 26.23 9.63
CA THR A 27 -5.29 25.42 8.43
C THR A 27 -4.74 24.02 8.71
N THR A 28 -5.49 23.24 9.49
CA THR A 28 -5.39 21.79 9.39
C THR A 28 -6.00 21.38 8.04
N GLN A 29 -5.34 21.70 6.93
CA GLN A 29 -5.27 20.72 5.88
C GLN A 29 -4.60 19.51 6.54
N LYS A 30 -5.36 18.46 6.87
CA LYS A 30 -4.80 17.14 7.08
C LYS A 30 -3.89 16.91 5.87
N LYS A 31 -2.56 17.05 6.04
CA LYS A 31 -1.63 16.53 5.05
C LYS A 31 -2.03 15.07 4.92
N SER A 32 -2.72 14.74 3.85
CA SER A 32 -2.90 13.36 3.48
C SER A 32 -1.50 12.84 3.22
N TYR A 33 -1.00 11.98 4.12
CA TYR A 33 0.22 11.23 3.89
C TYR A 33 -0.04 10.06 2.95
N GLU A 34 -1.17 10.11 2.22
CA GLU A 34 -1.53 9.09 1.24
C GLU A 34 -0.71 9.30 -0.01
N ASP A 35 0.02 8.28 -0.36
CA ASP A 35 0.74 8.22 -1.62
C ASP A 35 -0.27 7.98 -2.75
N GLU A 36 -0.48 8.99 -3.59
CA GLU A 36 -1.47 8.98 -4.68
C GLU A 36 -1.17 7.92 -5.76
N ARG A 37 0.03 7.36 -5.77
CA ARG A 37 0.38 6.24 -6.65
C ARG A 37 -0.36 4.95 -6.31
N PHE A 38 -0.83 4.83 -5.04
CA PHE A 38 -1.53 3.64 -4.60
C PHE A 38 -3.02 3.71 -4.90
N TRP A 39 -3.50 2.70 -5.61
CA TRP A 39 -4.92 2.46 -5.71
C TRP A 39 -5.45 1.74 -4.47
N LYS A 40 -6.58 2.24 -3.97
CA LYS A 40 -7.33 1.62 -2.87
C LYS A 40 -8.73 1.29 -3.35
N PRO A 41 -9.16 0.01 -3.25
CA PRO A 41 -10.51 -0.34 -3.63
C PRO A 41 -11.54 0.37 -2.73
N THR A 42 -12.52 1.00 -3.36
CA THR A 42 -13.66 1.59 -2.66
C THR A 42 -14.65 0.50 -2.27
N VAL A 43 -15.24 0.64 -1.10
CA VAL A 43 -16.32 -0.22 -0.61
C VAL A 43 -17.55 0.61 -0.30
N ASP A 44 -18.74 0.01 -0.46
CA ASP A 44 -20.02 0.60 -0.08
C ASP A 44 -20.20 0.64 1.45
N GLU A 45 -21.35 1.16 1.91
CA GLU A 45 -21.69 1.24 3.33
C GLU A 45 -21.77 -0.13 4.02
N SER A 46 -22.02 -1.18 3.26
CA SER A 46 -22.04 -2.56 3.75
C SER A 46 -20.65 -3.20 3.79
N GLY A 47 -19.62 -2.49 3.30
CA GLY A 47 -18.24 -2.98 3.21
C GLY A 47 -17.97 -3.87 2.00
N ASN A 48 -18.85 -3.88 0.98
CA ASN A 48 -18.65 -4.61 -0.27
C ASN A 48 -17.95 -3.73 -1.31
N GLY A 49 -17.03 -4.32 -2.07
CA GLY A 49 -16.32 -3.65 -3.14
C GLY A 49 -16.10 -4.57 -4.34
N TYR A 50 -15.94 -3.95 -5.51
CA TYR A 50 -15.73 -4.67 -6.75
C TYR A 50 -14.84 -3.86 -7.69
N ALA A 51 -13.85 -4.53 -8.28
CA ALA A 51 -13.05 -4.00 -9.38
C ALA A 51 -12.48 -5.13 -10.22
N ILE A 52 -12.09 -4.82 -11.44
CA ILE A 52 -11.28 -5.71 -12.29
C ILE A 52 -9.94 -5.03 -12.48
N ILE A 53 -8.88 -5.73 -12.11
CA ILE A 53 -7.51 -5.25 -12.25
C ILE A 53 -6.69 -6.26 -13.06
N ARG A 54 -5.62 -5.80 -13.68
CA ARG A 54 -4.59 -6.64 -14.28
C ARG A 54 -3.28 -6.40 -13.55
N PHE A 55 -2.68 -7.44 -13.00
CA PHE A 55 -1.31 -7.37 -12.51
C PHE A 55 -0.35 -7.19 -13.70
N LEU A 56 0.69 -6.37 -13.52
CA LEU A 56 1.62 -6.02 -14.58
C LEU A 56 2.97 -6.73 -14.37
N PRO A 57 3.76 -6.90 -15.44
CA PRO A 57 5.05 -7.60 -15.36
C PRO A 57 6.07 -6.86 -14.49
N ALA A 58 7.25 -7.44 -14.32
CA ALA A 58 8.37 -6.77 -13.70
C ALA A 58 8.82 -5.57 -14.54
N GLY A 59 9.16 -4.47 -13.86
CA GLY A 59 9.76 -3.31 -14.49
C GLY A 59 11.20 -3.56 -14.92
N GLU A 60 11.79 -2.59 -15.61
CA GLU A 60 13.19 -2.68 -16.04
C GLU A 60 14.13 -2.91 -14.85
N GLY A 61 15.01 -3.91 -14.96
CA GLY A 61 15.98 -4.26 -13.92
C GLY A 61 15.41 -4.99 -12.70
N GLN A 62 14.12 -5.33 -12.69
CA GLN A 62 13.45 -6.06 -11.60
C GLN A 62 13.33 -7.56 -11.93
N GLU A 63 13.64 -8.43 -10.96
CA GLU A 63 13.49 -9.88 -11.12
C GLU A 63 12.03 -10.33 -10.96
N LEU A 64 11.28 -9.66 -10.08
CA LEU A 64 9.91 -10.03 -9.74
C LEU A 64 8.96 -8.85 -10.00
N PRO A 65 7.72 -9.12 -10.42
CA PRO A 65 6.70 -8.10 -10.63
C PRO A 65 6.10 -7.54 -9.31
N TRP A 66 6.56 -8.00 -8.17
CA TRP A 66 6.16 -7.50 -6.85
C TRP A 66 7.35 -7.46 -5.89
N VAL A 67 7.21 -6.65 -4.84
CA VAL A 67 8.07 -6.69 -3.66
C VAL A 67 7.27 -7.08 -2.43
N ARG A 68 7.97 -7.64 -1.45
CA ARG A 68 7.41 -8.01 -0.15
C ARG A 68 8.12 -7.26 0.95
N TYR A 69 7.37 -6.55 1.77
CA TYR A 69 7.92 -5.89 2.96
C TYR A 69 7.03 -6.08 4.18
N PHE A 70 7.54 -5.71 5.33
CA PHE A 70 6.83 -5.73 6.60
C PHE A 70 6.85 -4.33 7.23
N ASP A 71 5.76 -3.99 7.90
CA ASP A 71 5.69 -2.83 8.77
C ASP A 71 5.10 -3.18 10.13
N HIS A 72 5.20 -2.25 11.06
CA HIS A 72 4.52 -2.28 12.33
C HIS A 72 3.54 -1.10 12.41
N PHE A 73 2.35 -1.36 12.89
CA PHE A 73 1.30 -0.35 13.03
C PHE A 73 0.49 -0.64 14.30
N PHE A 74 0.80 0.04 15.37
CA PHE A 74 0.08 -0.12 16.64
C PHE A 74 0.19 1.15 17.48
N LYS A 75 -0.70 1.26 18.48
CA LYS A 75 -0.69 2.30 19.46
C LYS A 75 -0.05 1.75 20.74
N GLY A 76 1.02 2.39 21.19
CA GLY A 76 1.74 1.97 22.39
C GLY A 76 1.05 2.41 23.69
N PRO A 77 1.60 2.00 24.84
CA PRO A 77 1.04 2.33 26.16
C PRO A 77 1.04 3.83 26.48
N THR A 78 1.93 4.62 25.89
CA THR A 78 1.93 6.09 26.04
C THR A 78 0.83 6.77 25.24
N GLY A 79 0.08 6.04 24.41
CA GLY A 79 -0.93 6.57 23.51
C GLY A 79 -0.38 7.05 22.16
N GLN A 80 0.93 6.98 21.94
CA GLN A 80 1.56 7.31 20.68
C GLN A 80 1.49 6.12 19.69
N TRP A 81 1.47 6.45 18.39
CA TRP A 81 1.50 5.46 17.33
C TRP A 81 2.94 5.08 16.98
N TYR A 82 3.17 3.78 16.82
CA TYR A 82 4.38 3.24 16.20
C TYR A 82 4.00 2.79 14.78
N VAL A 83 4.45 3.55 13.79
CA VAL A 83 4.20 3.29 12.35
C VAL A 83 5.54 3.33 11.66
N GLU A 84 6.15 2.16 11.51
CA GLU A 84 7.52 2.06 10.99
C GLU A 84 7.70 0.81 10.14
N LYS A 85 8.50 0.90 9.06
CA LYS A 85 8.92 -0.28 8.30
C LYS A 85 9.81 -1.17 9.17
N SER A 86 9.60 -2.47 9.09
CA SER A 86 10.43 -3.45 9.81
C SER A 86 11.70 -3.76 9.03
N LEU A 87 12.86 -3.68 9.69
CA LEU A 87 14.17 -4.02 9.13
C LEU A 87 14.26 -5.48 8.64
N THR A 88 13.38 -6.35 9.11
CA THR A 88 13.31 -7.72 8.60
C THR A 88 12.91 -7.80 7.13
N SER A 89 12.33 -6.74 6.56
CA SER A 89 12.05 -6.63 5.13
C SER A 89 13.31 -6.67 4.26
N ILE A 90 14.40 -6.13 4.79
CA ILE A 90 15.71 -6.05 4.13
C ILE A 90 16.74 -6.99 4.77
N GLY A 91 16.27 -8.06 5.46
CA GLY A 91 17.13 -9.10 6.04
C GLY A 91 17.92 -8.69 7.29
N GLN A 92 17.58 -7.54 7.91
CA GLN A 92 18.27 -7.05 9.10
C GLN A 92 17.46 -7.34 10.38
N LYS A 93 18.14 -7.28 11.53
CA LYS A 93 17.51 -7.39 12.84
C LYS A 93 16.63 -6.17 13.10
N ASP A 94 15.50 -6.41 13.74
CA ASP A 94 14.50 -5.40 14.05
C ASP A 94 14.28 -5.33 15.57
N PRO A 95 14.40 -4.15 16.22
CA PRO A 95 14.33 -4.05 17.68
C PRO A 95 12.96 -4.44 18.24
N LEU A 96 11.87 -4.14 17.53
CA LEU A 96 10.53 -4.56 17.95
C LEU A 96 10.31 -6.04 17.69
N GLY A 97 10.85 -6.59 16.60
CA GLY A 97 10.83 -8.03 16.33
C GLY A 97 11.53 -8.83 17.45
N GLU A 98 12.67 -8.34 17.93
CA GLU A 98 13.40 -8.95 19.06
C GLU A 98 12.62 -8.82 20.39
N LEU A 99 12.00 -7.65 20.65
CA LEU A 99 11.15 -7.47 21.81
C LEU A 99 9.95 -8.42 21.78
N ASN A 100 9.25 -8.51 20.66
CA ASN A 100 8.09 -9.39 20.50
C ASN A 100 8.46 -10.88 20.67
N SER A 101 9.65 -11.28 20.21
CA SER A 101 10.15 -12.63 20.44
C SER A 101 10.37 -12.93 21.92
N ARG A 102 10.91 -11.97 22.69
CA ARG A 102 11.07 -12.11 24.14
C ARG A 102 9.72 -12.19 24.86
N LEU A 103 8.79 -11.26 24.53
CA LEU A 103 7.45 -11.26 25.09
C LEU A 103 6.69 -12.56 24.81
N TRP A 104 6.80 -13.06 23.58
CA TRP A 104 6.15 -14.33 23.21
C TRP A 104 6.68 -15.53 23.98
N ASN A 105 7.97 -15.55 24.27
CA ASN A 105 8.66 -16.64 24.96
C ASN A 105 8.72 -16.45 26.51
N SER A 106 8.13 -15.40 27.07
CA SER A 106 8.13 -15.14 28.52
C SER A 106 7.30 -16.16 29.32
N GLY A 107 6.37 -16.83 28.66
CA GLY A 107 5.38 -17.71 29.32
C GLY A 107 4.18 -16.95 29.92
N ILE A 108 4.19 -15.61 29.91
CA ILE A 108 3.14 -14.75 30.45
C ILE A 108 2.12 -14.42 29.37
N GLU A 109 0.82 -14.60 29.65
CA GLU A 109 -0.21 -14.40 28.63
C GLU A 109 -0.38 -12.93 28.25
N GLU A 110 -0.26 -12.00 29.17
CA GLU A 110 -0.29 -10.54 28.93
C GLU A 110 0.82 -10.11 27.97
N ASP A 111 2.02 -10.71 28.09
CA ASP A 111 3.14 -10.44 27.19
C ASP A 111 2.84 -10.95 25.77
N LYS A 112 2.24 -12.14 25.67
CA LYS A 112 1.83 -12.69 24.37
C LYS A 112 0.75 -11.85 23.69
N GLU A 113 -0.22 -11.33 24.47
CA GLU A 113 -1.23 -10.40 23.95
C GLU A 113 -0.58 -9.11 23.43
N THR A 114 0.41 -8.59 24.12
CA THR A 114 1.19 -7.44 23.67
C THR A 114 1.92 -7.74 22.38
N ALA A 115 2.61 -8.88 22.28
CA ALA A 115 3.30 -9.30 21.08
C ALA A 115 2.35 -9.49 19.89
N ARG A 116 1.11 -10.02 20.12
CA ARG A 116 0.07 -10.14 19.08
C ARG A 116 -0.34 -8.78 18.53
N LYS A 117 -0.55 -7.77 19.38
CA LYS A 117 -0.94 -6.40 18.98
C LYS A 117 0.18 -5.69 18.21
N GLN A 118 1.43 -5.99 18.51
CA GLN A 118 2.62 -5.39 17.90
C GLN A 118 3.17 -6.19 16.72
N LYS A 119 2.49 -7.27 16.33
CA LYS A 119 2.91 -8.14 15.24
C LYS A 119 3.06 -7.35 13.96
N ARG A 120 4.19 -7.58 13.25
CA ARG A 120 4.42 -6.99 11.93
C ARG A 120 3.35 -7.43 10.93
N ARG A 121 2.95 -6.50 10.05
CA ARG A 121 2.03 -6.74 8.95
C ARG A 121 2.83 -7.07 7.69
N LEU A 122 2.30 -7.97 6.89
CA LEU A 122 2.89 -8.37 5.62
C LEU A 122 2.21 -7.61 4.49
N HIS A 123 3.01 -7.01 3.63
CA HIS A 123 2.60 -6.28 2.43
C HIS A 123 3.25 -6.88 1.20
N HIS A 124 2.50 -6.92 0.11
CA HIS A 124 3.01 -7.13 -1.23
C HIS A 124 2.62 -5.91 -2.06
N VAL A 125 3.56 -5.36 -2.79
CA VAL A 125 3.32 -4.23 -3.69
C VAL A 125 3.65 -4.63 -5.10
N ALA A 126 2.71 -4.41 -6.01
CA ALA A 126 2.87 -4.65 -7.45
C ALA A 126 2.24 -3.51 -8.24
N ASN A 127 2.69 -3.34 -9.48
CA ASN A 127 1.98 -2.51 -10.44
C ASN A 127 0.72 -3.23 -10.92
N ILE A 128 -0.36 -2.49 -11.04
CA ILE A 128 -1.62 -2.95 -11.61
C ILE A 128 -2.16 -1.94 -12.61
N LEU A 129 -2.87 -2.45 -13.61
CA LEU A 129 -3.75 -1.65 -14.46
C LEU A 129 -5.19 -1.80 -13.95
N ILE A 130 -5.92 -0.70 -13.84
CA ILE A 130 -7.35 -0.74 -13.56
C ILE A 130 -8.10 -1.02 -14.87
N VAL A 131 -8.66 -2.21 -14.98
CA VAL A 131 -9.48 -2.61 -16.12
C VAL A 131 -10.90 -2.06 -15.97
N SER A 132 -11.46 -2.17 -14.76
CA SER A 132 -12.76 -1.62 -14.42
C SER A 132 -12.85 -1.31 -12.93
N ASP A 133 -13.14 -0.07 -12.59
CA ASP A 133 -13.45 0.40 -11.23
C ASP A 133 -14.82 1.11 -11.26
N PRO A 134 -15.93 0.39 -11.04
CA PRO A 134 -17.26 0.99 -11.10
C PRO A 134 -17.50 2.10 -10.08
N ALA A 135 -16.80 2.06 -8.94
CA ALA A 135 -16.89 3.10 -7.92
C ALA A 135 -16.18 4.39 -8.33
N ASN A 136 -15.09 4.26 -9.11
CA ASN A 136 -14.29 5.38 -9.60
C ASN A 136 -13.88 5.17 -11.06
N PRO A 137 -14.79 5.34 -12.03
CA PRO A 137 -14.54 5.04 -13.44
C PRO A 137 -13.38 5.85 -14.06
N SER A 138 -12.99 6.97 -13.45
CA SER A 138 -11.85 7.78 -13.86
C SER A 138 -10.49 7.08 -13.68
N ASN A 139 -10.45 5.96 -12.94
CA ASN A 139 -9.26 5.13 -12.76
C ASN A 139 -9.06 4.15 -13.93
N ASN A 140 -10.09 3.85 -14.69
CA ASN A 140 -10.02 2.86 -15.77
C ASN A 140 -8.93 3.22 -16.78
N GLY A 141 -8.11 2.23 -17.13
CA GLY A 141 -6.98 2.38 -18.04
C GLY A 141 -5.73 3.02 -17.45
N LYS A 142 -5.72 3.31 -16.13
CA LYS A 142 -4.54 3.88 -15.44
C LYS A 142 -3.76 2.81 -14.69
N VAL A 143 -2.45 3.03 -14.60
CA VAL A 143 -1.53 2.21 -13.82
C VAL A 143 -1.43 2.80 -12.41
N PHE A 144 -1.46 1.91 -11.42
CA PHE A 144 -1.27 2.23 -10.00
C PHE A 144 -0.39 1.18 -9.32
N LEU A 145 0.14 1.54 -8.15
CA LEU A 145 0.63 0.58 -7.18
C LEU A 145 -0.55 -0.01 -6.40
N TYR A 146 -0.48 -1.30 -6.11
CA TYR A 146 -1.46 -1.97 -5.28
C TYR A 146 -0.77 -2.69 -4.13
N ASP A 147 -1.15 -2.32 -2.91
CA ASP A 147 -0.71 -2.99 -1.67
C ASP A 147 -1.74 -4.05 -1.29
N PHE A 148 -1.32 -5.29 -1.28
CA PHE A 148 -2.19 -6.43 -1.00
C PHE A 148 -1.56 -7.42 -0.02
N GLY A 149 -2.43 -8.05 0.76
CA GLY A 149 -2.04 -9.01 1.79
C GLY A 149 -1.95 -10.44 1.28
N LYS A 150 -1.65 -11.34 2.23
CA LYS A 150 -1.50 -12.78 1.99
C LYS A 150 -2.67 -13.40 1.22
N LYS A 151 -3.92 -13.04 1.52
CA LYS A 151 -5.11 -13.63 0.89
C LYS A 151 -5.16 -13.47 -0.63
N ILE A 152 -4.72 -12.33 -1.14
CA ILE A 152 -4.64 -12.09 -2.59
C ILE A 152 -3.40 -12.77 -3.16
N MET A 153 -2.26 -12.73 -2.44
CA MET A 153 -1.06 -13.45 -2.88
C MET A 153 -1.30 -14.96 -2.97
N ASP A 154 -2.04 -15.55 -2.04
CA ASP A 154 -2.41 -16.97 -2.12
C ASP A 154 -3.14 -17.28 -3.44
N LYS A 155 -4.08 -16.41 -3.87
CA LYS A 155 -4.79 -16.58 -5.16
C LYS A 155 -3.87 -16.43 -6.37
N VAL A 156 -2.88 -15.54 -6.30
CA VAL A 156 -1.82 -15.42 -7.32
C VAL A 156 -1.01 -16.72 -7.39
N MET A 157 -0.62 -17.27 -6.25
CA MET A 157 0.13 -18.52 -6.18
C MET A 157 -0.69 -19.72 -6.67
N ASP A 158 -1.98 -19.76 -6.35
CA ASP A 158 -2.87 -20.85 -6.78
C ASP A 158 -2.96 -20.96 -8.32
N VAL A 159 -2.99 -19.84 -9.04
CA VAL A 159 -3.02 -19.89 -10.53
C VAL A 159 -1.64 -20.11 -11.13
N MET A 160 -0.57 -19.72 -10.47
CA MET A 160 0.82 -19.96 -10.91
C MET A 160 1.27 -21.41 -10.66
N GLN A 161 0.75 -22.02 -9.60
CA GLN A 161 1.07 -23.39 -9.18
C GLN A 161 -0.22 -24.14 -8.83
N PRO A 162 -1.06 -24.47 -9.83
CA PRO A 162 -2.31 -25.18 -9.59
C PRO A 162 -2.06 -26.55 -8.97
N GLN A 163 -2.94 -26.94 -8.05
CA GLN A 163 -2.79 -28.16 -7.27
C GLN A 163 -3.52 -29.36 -7.89
N PHE A 164 -4.43 -29.11 -8.82
CA PHE A 164 -5.28 -30.16 -9.39
C PHE A 164 -4.83 -30.59 -10.79
N PRO A 165 -4.89 -31.92 -11.09
CA PRO A 165 -4.60 -32.39 -12.43
C PRO A 165 -5.53 -31.77 -13.47
N GLY A 166 -4.96 -31.32 -14.59
CA GLY A 166 -5.72 -30.71 -15.70
C GLY A 166 -5.83 -29.18 -15.64
N GLU A 167 -5.32 -28.57 -14.58
CA GLU A 167 -5.15 -27.12 -14.53
C GLU A 167 -3.79 -26.74 -15.09
N GLU A 168 -3.75 -25.77 -16.00
CA GLU A 168 -2.51 -25.26 -16.58
C GLU A 168 -2.00 -24.06 -15.78
N PRO A 169 -0.68 -23.99 -15.46
CA PRO A 169 -0.11 -22.83 -14.80
C PRO A 169 -0.30 -21.55 -15.61
N VAL A 170 -0.74 -20.48 -14.94
CA VAL A 170 -0.91 -19.15 -15.54
C VAL A 170 0.02 -18.16 -14.86
N ASN A 171 0.79 -17.40 -15.64
CA ASN A 171 1.49 -16.22 -15.13
C ASN A 171 0.55 -15.00 -15.20
N PRO A 172 -0.09 -14.59 -14.09
CA PRO A 172 -1.07 -13.51 -14.12
C PRO A 172 -0.45 -12.13 -14.39
N PHE A 173 0.88 -12.02 -14.37
CA PHE A 173 1.62 -10.78 -14.64
C PHE A 173 2.00 -10.60 -16.11
N ASP A 174 1.70 -11.56 -16.95
CA ASP A 174 2.05 -11.51 -18.37
C ASP A 174 1.06 -10.65 -19.18
N PHE A 175 1.59 -9.84 -20.11
CA PHE A 175 0.75 -8.98 -20.93
C PHE A 175 -0.07 -9.76 -21.97
N TRP A 176 0.50 -10.84 -22.52
CA TRP A 176 -0.08 -11.58 -23.64
C TRP A 176 -0.86 -12.82 -23.20
N SER A 177 -0.39 -13.48 -22.17
CA SER A 177 -0.95 -14.73 -21.65
C SER A 177 -1.31 -14.66 -20.15
N GLY A 178 -1.47 -13.45 -19.62
CA GLY A 178 -1.91 -13.25 -18.26
C GLY A 178 -3.43 -13.31 -18.09
N ALA A 179 -3.91 -12.95 -16.93
CA ALA A 179 -5.32 -12.98 -16.61
C ALA A 179 -5.75 -11.77 -15.76
N ASP A 180 -6.94 -11.26 -16.04
CA ASP A 180 -7.55 -10.22 -15.18
C ASP A 180 -7.93 -10.80 -13.84
N PHE A 181 -7.74 -10.04 -12.79
CA PHE A 181 -8.16 -10.39 -11.44
C PHE A 181 -9.46 -9.66 -11.09
N GLU A 182 -10.50 -10.44 -10.86
CA GLU A 182 -11.79 -9.95 -10.41
C GLU A 182 -11.77 -9.83 -8.88
N LEU A 183 -11.50 -8.62 -8.39
CA LEU A 183 -11.46 -8.31 -6.97
C LEU A 183 -12.89 -8.15 -6.45
N LYS A 184 -13.28 -9.03 -5.53
CA LYS A 184 -14.56 -9.01 -4.82
C LYS A 184 -14.29 -8.90 -3.33
N ILE A 185 -14.68 -7.78 -2.75
CA ILE A 185 -14.55 -7.53 -1.32
C ILE A 185 -15.90 -7.72 -0.68
N THR A 186 -15.98 -8.48 0.40
CA THR A 186 -17.16 -8.60 1.25
C THR A 186 -16.78 -8.34 2.70
N ASN A 187 -17.73 -7.91 3.52
CA ASN A 187 -17.54 -7.77 4.95
C ASN A 187 -17.98 -9.09 5.64
N VAL A 188 -17.06 -9.68 6.38
CA VAL A 188 -17.35 -10.86 7.21
C VAL A 188 -16.89 -10.56 8.64
N ALA A 189 -17.84 -10.50 9.57
CA ALA A 189 -17.58 -10.21 10.98
C ALA A 189 -16.77 -8.90 11.22
N GLY A 190 -17.00 -7.86 10.43
CA GLY A 190 -16.30 -6.59 10.52
C GLY A 190 -14.96 -6.51 9.78
N TYR A 191 -14.54 -7.58 9.13
CA TYR A 191 -13.27 -7.65 8.40
C TYR A 191 -13.49 -7.81 6.89
N ARG A 192 -12.59 -7.20 6.10
CA ARG A 192 -12.57 -7.41 4.65
C ARG A 192 -12.23 -8.85 4.32
N ASN A 193 -13.06 -9.47 3.49
CA ASN A 193 -12.89 -10.82 2.98
C ASN A 193 -12.78 -10.79 1.45
N TYR A 194 -11.83 -11.57 0.90
CA TYR A 194 -11.51 -11.63 -0.52
C TYR A 194 -11.76 -13.02 -1.13
N ASP A 195 -12.41 -13.92 -0.40
CA ASP A 195 -12.54 -15.34 -0.80
C ASP A 195 -13.28 -15.51 -2.13
N LYS A 196 -14.19 -14.58 -2.46
CA LYS A 196 -14.94 -14.57 -3.74
C LYS A 196 -14.15 -13.99 -4.93
N SER A 197 -12.98 -13.42 -4.68
CA SER A 197 -12.11 -12.91 -5.75
C SER A 197 -11.47 -14.06 -6.51
N SER A 198 -11.29 -13.91 -7.83
CA SER A 198 -10.75 -14.95 -8.69
C SER A 198 -10.11 -14.35 -9.95
N PHE A 199 -9.21 -15.09 -10.56
CA PHE A 199 -8.73 -14.76 -11.88
C PHE A 199 -9.77 -15.15 -12.95
N LYS A 200 -9.86 -14.35 -13.99
CA LYS A 200 -10.62 -14.64 -15.22
C LYS A 200 -9.83 -15.60 -16.12
N PRO A 201 -10.45 -16.15 -17.17
CA PRO A 201 -9.71 -16.87 -18.19
C PRO A 201 -8.55 -16.04 -18.76
N VAL A 202 -7.49 -16.73 -19.17
CA VAL A 202 -6.32 -16.12 -19.81
C VAL A 202 -6.73 -15.26 -21.01
N SER A 203 -6.18 -14.06 -21.08
CA SER A 203 -6.42 -13.12 -22.19
C SER A 203 -5.24 -12.18 -22.36
N ALA A 204 -4.97 -11.75 -23.59
CA ALA A 204 -4.04 -10.67 -23.83
C ALA A 204 -4.62 -9.34 -23.33
N LEU A 205 -3.78 -8.52 -22.72
CA LEU A 205 -4.14 -7.15 -22.37
C LEU A 205 -4.28 -6.33 -23.64
N TYR A 206 -5.36 -5.53 -23.77
CA TYR A 206 -5.66 -4.71 -24.95
C TYR A 206 -5.66 -5.48 -26.30
N ASP A 207 -6.03 -6.76 -26.29
CA ASP A 207 -5.94 -7.62 -27.48
C ASP A 207 -4.53 -7.63 -28.12
N ALA A 208 -3.49 -7.50 -27.29
CA ALA A 208 -2.08 -7.43 -27.67
C ALA A 208 -1.69 -6.20 -28.51
N ASP A 209 -2.39 -5.07 -28.37
CA ASP A 209 -2.00 -3.79 -28.97
C ASP A 209 -0.66 -3.31 -28.38
N GLU A 210 0.42 -3.48 -29.14
CA GLU A 210 1.78 -3.20 -28.69
C GLU A 210 1.99 -1.75 -28.26
N THR A 211 1.35 -0.79 -28.92
CA THR A 211 1.45 0.64 -28.57
C THR A 211 0.88 0.91 -27.17
N LYS A 212 -0.25 0.30 -26.85
CA LYS A 212 -0.86 0.44 -25.52
C LYS A 212 -0.09 -0.33 -24.45
N LEU A 213 0.44 -1.52 -24.81
CA LEU A 213 1.28 -2.30 -23.90
C LEU A 213 2.55 -1.54 -23.53
N GLU A 214 3.25 -0.96 -24.52
CA GLU A 214 4.44 -0.14 -24.29
C GLU A 214 4.13 1.11 -23.45
N ALA A 215 3.05 1.82 -23.74
CA ALA A 215 2.61 2.97 -22.95
C ALA A 215 2.31 2.58 -21.50
N THR A 216 1.66 1.43 -21.29
CA THR A 216 1.38 0.89 -19.95
C THR A 216 2.67 0.53 -19.23
N TYR A 217 3.61 -0.17 -19.90
CA TYR A 217 4.90 -0.53 -19.33
C TYR A 217 5.70 0.72 -18.90
N ASN A 218 5.75 1.75 -19.74
CA ASN A 218 6.46 3.00 -19.46
C ASN A 218 5.80 3.84 -18.35
N SER A 219 4.56 3.55 -17.96
CA SER A 219 3.85 4.22 -16.86
C SER A 219 3.95 3.48 -15.52
N MET A 220 4.62 2.33 -15.47
CA MET A 220 4.80 1.57 -14.24
C MET A 220 5.75 2.28 -13.27
N PHE A 221 5.52 2.04 -11.99
CA PHE A 221 6.33 2.56 -10.90
C PHE A 221 7.44 1.56 -10.52
N ASP A 222 8.55 2.08 -10.02
CA ASP A 222 9.60 1.23 -9.46
C ASP A 222 9.17 0.69 -8.09
N VAL A 223 8.87 -0.61 -8.03
CA VAL A 223 8.51 -1.26 -6.77
C VAL A 223 9.71 -1.58 -5.87
N ALA A 224 10.94 -1.57 -6.41
CA ALA A 224 12.15 -1.85 -5.62
C ALA A 224 12.38 -0.79 -4.53
N GLU A 225 11.88 0.44 -4.69
CA GLU A 225 11.97 1.50 -3.67
C GLU A 225 11.41 1.09 -2.30
N PHE A 226 10.43 0.17 -2.26
CA PHE A 226 9.82 -0.26 -0.98
C PHE A 226 10.74 -1.16 -0.16
N VAL A 227 11.76 -1.73 -0.76
CA VAL A 227 12.77 -2.58 -0.12
C VAL A 227 14.19 -2.01 -0.22
N ASP A 228 14.34 -0.79 -0.73
CA ASP A 228 15.61 -0.08 -0.73
C ASP A 228 16.02 0.26 0.72
N PRO A 229 17.21 -0.17 1.18
CA PRO A 229 17.69 0.08 2.53
C PRO A 229 17.72 1.56 2.93
N THR A 230 17.88 2.48 1.98
CA THR A 230 17.89 3.93 2.23
C THR A 230 16.53 4.47 2.71
N ASN A 231 15.45 3.73 2.44
CA ASN A 231 14.08 4.05 2.85
C ASN A 231 13.70 3.44 4.22
N TYR A 232 14.68 2.92 4.98
CA TYR A 232 14.49 2.34 6.29
C TYR A 232 15.28 3.13 7.34
N LYS A 233 14.66 3.30 8.52
CA LYS A 233 15.36 3.80 9.68
C LYS A 233 16.35 2.76 10.18
N THR A 234 17.44 3.23 10.79
CA THR A 234 18.43 2.36 11.41
C THR A 234 17.86 1.64 12.64
N TYR A 235 18.52 0.56 13.08
CA TYR A 235 18.14 -0.18 14.27
C TYR A 235 18.05 0.74 15.51
N ASP A 236 19.02 1.65 15.68
CA ASP A 236 19.08 2.54 16.84
C ASP A 236 17.96 3.59 16.83
N GLU A 237 17.64 4.15 15.65
CA GLU A 237 16.51 5.06 15.48
C GLU A 237 15.17 4.39 15.80
N LEU A 238 14.96 3.15 15.30
CA LEU A 238 13.77 2.36 15.63
C LEU A 238 13.69 2.01 17.11
N LYS A 239 14.81 1.67 17.74
CA LYS A 239 14.91 1.39 19.17
C LYS A 239 14.58 2.63 20.00
N GLN A 240 15.10 3.81 19.62
CA GLN A 240 14.78 5.07 20.26
C GLN A 240 13.29 5.41 20.08
N ARG A 241 12.75 5.23 18.87
CA ARG A 241 11.32 5.44 18.59
C ARG A 241 10.43 4.53 19.44
N LEU A 242 10.84 3.28 19.62
CA LEU A 242 10.11 2.29 20.43
C LEU A 242 10.10 2.68 21.93
N SER A 243 11.14 3.32 22.43
CA SER A 243 11.23 3.70 23.85
C SER A 243 10.30 4.84 24.26
N VAL A 244 9.73 5.58 23.30
CA VAL A 244 8.82 6.71 23.57
C VAL A 244 7.35 6.39 23.26
N VAL A 245 7.08 5.25 22.69
CA VAL A 245 5.74 4.76 22.31
C VAL A 245 5.21 3.81 23.38
#